data_02a2296745c7dc053b3aead8a98ce35c
#
_entry.id   02a2296745c7dc053b3aead8a98ce35c
#
_cell.length_a   1.000
_cell.length_b   1.000
_cell.length_c   1.000
_cell.angle_alpha   90.00
_cell.angle_beta   90.00
_cell.angle_gamma   90.00
#
_symmetry.space_group_name_H-M   'P 1'
#
loop_
_entity.id
_entity.type
_entity.pdbx_description
1 polymer ?
#
loop_
_entity_poly.entity_id
_entity_poly.type
_entity_poly.pdbx_seq_one_letter_code
_entity_poly.pdbx_strand_id
1 'polypeptide(L)'
;QFEIKGNNPLTENYSVLSPEILESFDNSQISQKNTRLIKQLLEFDKVIIAGQAKSHCVAWTIDDLLTDIKKIDINLAKKIYLLEDCTSPVVIPGIVDYTEQADAAFKRFTDAGMVTVNS
;
A
#
# COMPACT_ATOMS: atom_id res chain seq x y z
N GLN A 1 -10.84 -2.03 14.85
CA GLN A 1 -11.12 -0.83 14.05
C GLN A 1 -11.12 -1.19 12.57
N PHE A 2 -12.06 -0.62 11.80
CA PHE A 2 -12.16 -0.84 10.36
C PHE A 2 -11.95 0.48 9.61
N GLU A 3 -11.28 0.41 8.47
CA GLU A 3 -11.18 1.52 7.53
C GLU A 3 -11.83 1.12 6.20
N ILE A 4 -12.67 1.99 5.67
CA ILE A 4 -13.33 1.77 4.40
C ILE A 4 -12.44 2.29 3.28
N LYS A 5 -12.10 1.42 2.35
CA LYS A 5 -11.32 1.78 1.18
C LYS A 5 -12.26 2.26 0.07
N GLY A 6 -12.24 3.58 -0.16
CA GLY A 6 -13.01 4.17 -1.25
C GLY A 6 -14.50 4.24 -1.01
N ASN A 7 -14.95 5.39 -0.54
CA ASN A 7 -16.38 5.67 -0.33
C ASN A 7 -16.94 6.68 -1.34
N ASN A 8 -16.13 7.15 -2.28
CA ASN A 8 -16.56 8.09 -3.32
C ASN A 8 -16.59 7.36 -4.67
N PRO A 9 -17.78 7.24 -5.32
CA PRO A 9 -17.92 6.53 -6.58
C PRO A 9 -17.21 7.20 -7.76
N LEU A 10 -16.73 8.43 -7.60
CA LEU A 10 -15.98 9.15 -8.64
C LEU A 10 -14.48 8.85 -8.60
N THR A 11 -14.01 8.03 -7.66
CA THR A 11 -12.59 7.71 -7.50
C THR A 11 -12.33 6.22 -7.61
N GLU A 12 -11.15 5.88 -8.10
CA GLU A 12 -10.60 4.53 -7.99
C GLU A 12 -9.72 4.44 -6.75
N ASN A 13 -9.73 3.30 -6.09
CA ASN A 13 -9.08 3.13 -4.81
C ASN A 13 -8.43 1.75 -4.71
N TYR A 14 -7.22 1.61 -5.23
CA TYR A 14 -6.41 0.41 -5.01
C TYR A 14 -5.74 0.45 -3.65
N SER A 15 -5.09 1.58 -3.33
CA SER A 15 -4.54 1.83 -2.01
C SER A 15 -5.62 2.23 -1.01
N VAL A 16 -5.49 1.78 0.24
CA VAL A 16 -6.34 2.25 1.34
C VAL A 16 -5.92 3.64 1.83
N LEU A 17 -4.70 4.06 1.53
CA LEU A 17 -4.13 5.32 2.03
C LEU A 17 -4.34 6.50 1.10
N SER A 18 -4.42 6.25 -0.20
CA SER A 18 -4.63 7.32 -1.18
C SER A 18 -5.39 6.79 -2.39
N PRO A 19 -6.41 7.49 -2.86
CA PRO A 19 -7.03 7.18 -4.13
C PRO A 19 -6.09 7.58 -5.28
N GLU A 20 -6.27 6.99 -6.45
CA GLU A 20 -5.47 7.28 -7.63
C GLU A 20 -5.79 8.66 -8.21
N ILE A 21 -7.02 9.12 -8.01
CA ILE A 21 -7.48 10.43 -8.49
C ILE A 21 -7.89 11.28 -7.29
N LEU A 22 -7.24 12.43 -7.13
CA LEU A 22 -7.50 13.37 -6.05
C LEU A 22 -8.41 14.53 -6.49
N GLU A 23 -8.39 14.88 -7.77
CA GLU A 23 -9.11 16.02 -8.32
C GLU A 23 -9.97 15.58 -9.49
N SER A 24 -11.14 16.22 -9.64
CA SER A 24 -11.95 16.02 -10.82
C SER A 24 -11.38 16.83 -11.99
N PHE A 25 -11.92 16.58 -13.16
CA PHE A 25 -11.53 17.22 -14.40
C PHE A 25 -11.67 18.77 -14.38
N ASP A 26 -12.50 19.34 -13.50
CA ASP A 26 -12.62 20.78 -13.27
C ASP A 26 -11.71 21.30 -12.13
N ASN A 27 -10.74 20.50 -11.69
CA ASN A 27 -9.80 20.78 -10.60
C ASN A 27 -10.45 20.90 -9.22
N SER A 28 -11.70 20.47 -9.04
CA SER A 28 -12.27 20.36 -7.70
C SER A 28 -11.72 19.11 -6.99
N GLN A 29 -11.37 19.24 -5.72
CA GLN A 29 -10.89 18.11 -4.93
C GLN A 29 -12.05 17.18 -4.61
N ILE A 30 -12.02 15.95 -5.13
CA ILE A 30 -13.05 14.92 -4.92
C ILE A 30 -12.64 13.87 -3.89
N SER A 31 -11.34 13.82 -3.53
CA SER A 31 -10.80 12.89 -2.56
C SER A 31 -9.49 13.41 -2.01
N GLN A 32 -9.00 12.77 -0.98
CA GLN A 32 -7.71 13.12 -0.36
C GLN A 32 -7.05 11.90 0.26
N LYS A 33 -5.74 12.00 0.45
CA LYS A 33 -4.95 10.97 1.10
C LYS A 33 -5.36 10.80 2.56
N ASN A 34 -5.41 9.57 3.04
CA ASN A 34 -5.79 9.26 4.42
C ASN A 34 -4.60 9.43 5.38
N THR A 35 -4.24 10.68 5.63
CA THR A 35 -3.11 11.02 6.52
C THR A 35 -3.36 10.61 7.97
N ARG A 36 -4.61 10.57 8.40
CA ARG A 36 -4.97 10.11 9.75
C ARG A 36 -4.59 8.65 9.96
N LEU A 37 -4.93 7.79 9.01
CA LEU A 37 -4.58 6.37 9.08
C LEU A 37 -3.06 6.18 9.05
N ILE A 38 -2.36 6.91 8.20
CA ILE A 38 -0.89 6.86 8.14
C ILE A 38 -0.27 7.20 9.49
N LYS A 39 -0.71 8.28 10.12
CA LYS A 39 -0.22 8.68 11.45
C LYS A 39 -0.49 7.60 12.50
N GLN A 40 -1.69 7.02 12.51
CA GLN A 40 -2.04 5.94 13.43
C GLN A 40 -1.13 4.73 13.25
N LEU A 41 -0.88 4.32 12.00
CA LEU A 41 -0.01 3.18 11.72
C LEU A 41 1.42 3.41 12.25
N LEU A 42 1.95 4.60 12.08
CA LEU A 42 3.31 4.93 12.49
C LEU A 42 3.48 5.08 14.01
N GLU A 43 2.39 5.15 14.77
CA GLU A 43 2.43 5.15 16.24
C GLU A 43 2.70 3.75 16.83
N PHE A 44 2.45 2.69 16.08
CA PHE A 44 2.70 1.33 16.54
C PHE A 44 4.19 0.97 16.42
N ASP A 45 4.65 0.07 17.29
CA ASP A 45 6.03 -0.45 17.23
C ASP A 45 6.26 -1.34 16.02
N LYS A 46 5.23 -2.07 15.61
CA LYS A 46 5.24 -2.95 14.44
C LYS A 46 3.93 -2.85 13.68
N VAL A 47 4.04 -2.78 12.37
CA VAL A 47 2.90 -2.79 11.45
C VAL A 47 3.08 -4.00 10.53
N ILE A 48 2.13 -4.91 10.54
CA ILE A 48 2.17 -6.12 9.71
C ILE A 48 1.18 -5.94 8.56
N ILE A 49 1.65 -6.14 7.34
CA ILE A 49 0.84 -6.00 6.13
C ILE A 49 0.68 -7.36 5.46
N ALA A 50 -0.56 -7.72 5.22
CA ALA A 50 -0.97 -8.94 4.53
C ALA A 50 -2.22 -8.66 3.70
N GLY A 51 -2.64 -9.62 2.91
CA GLY A 51 -3.88 -9.53 2.13
C GLY A 51 -3.66 -9.56 0.63
N GLN A 52 -4.62 -9.08 -0.13
CA GLN A 52 -4.64 -9.13 -1.59
C GLN A 52 -4.92 -7.78 -2.24
N ALA A 53 -4.41 -7.54 -3.41
CA ALA A 53 -3.46 -8.40 -4.11
C ALA A 53 -2.05 -7.86 -3.94
N LYS A 54 -1.07 -8.75 -3.79
CA LYS A 54 0.36 -8.41 -3.63
C LYS A 54 0.84 -7.46 -4.72
N SER A 55 0.37 -7.68 -5.96
CA SER A 55 0.75 -6.89 -7.14
C SER A 55 0.05 -5.54 -7.26
N HIS A 56 -1.09 -5.33 -6.58
CA HIS A 56 -1.96 -4.16 -6.73
C HIS A 56 -2.27 -3.49 -5.39
N CYS A 57 -3.41 -3.80 -4.78
CA CYS A 57 -3.88 -3.08 -3.58
C CYS A 57 -2.84 -3.09 -2.45
N VAL A 58 -2.18 -4.21 -2.21
CA VAL A 58 -1.14 -4.32 -1.20
C VAL A 58 0.08 -3.49 -1.58
N ALA A 59 0.59 -3.64 -2.82
CA ALA A 59 1.77 -2.89 -3.27
C ALA A 59 1.53 -1.38 -3.26
N TRP A 60 0.39 -0.91 -3.73
CA TRP A 60 0.09 0.52 -3.77
C TRP A 60 -0.13 1.11 -2.39
N THR A 61 -0.75 0.36 -1.48
CA THR A 61 -0.85 0.79 -0.07
C THR A 61 0.53 0.94 0.55
N ILE A 62 1.43 -0.01 0.31
CA ILE A 62 2.80 0.04 0.83
C ILE A 62 3.59 1.19 0.19
N ASP A 63 3.42 1.42 -1.13
CA ASP A 63 4.06 2.55 -1.82
C ASP A 63 3.65 3.90 -1.24
N ASP A 64 2.36 4.09 -0.97
CA ASP A 64 1.86 5.32 -0.36
C ASP A 64 2.42 5.50 1.05
N LEU A 65 2.45 4.43 1.83
CA LEU A 65 3.04 4.46 3.17
C LEU A 65 4.53 4.77 3.12
N LEU A 66 5.27 4.16 2.21
CA LEU A 66 6.70 4.40 2.05
C LEU A 66 6.98 5.84 1.61
N THR A 67 6.15 6.40 0.73
CA THR A 67 6.27 7.79 0.29
C THR A 67 6.17 8.75 1.49
N ASP A 68 5.22 8.51 2.39
CA ASP A 68 5.09 9.35 3.59
C ASP A 68 6.21 9.10 4.60
N ILE A 69 6.63 7.86 4.76
CA ILE A 69 7.77 7.51 5.63
C ILE A 69 9.04 8.25 5.17
N LYS A 70 9.31 8.31 3.87
CA LYS A 70 10.47 9.03 3.33
C LYS A 70 10.44 10.52 3.61
N LYS A 71 9.24 11.10 3.71
CA LYS A 71 9.07 12.53 4.03
C LYS A 71 9.29 12.82 5.52
N ILE A 72 9.04 11.85 6.38
CA ILE A 72 9.13 11.98 7.84
C ILE A 72 10.51 11.50 8.31
N ASP A 73 10.73 10.19 8.24
CA ASP A 73 11.97 9.52 8.66
C ASP A 73 12.02 8.12 8.05
N ILE A 74 12.98 7.87 7.17
CA ILE A 74 13.13 6.57 6.50
C ILE A 74 13.34 5.41 7.49
N ASN A 75 13.85 5.67 8.68
CA ASN A 75 14.02 4.64 9.70
C ASN A 75 12.70 4.02 10.17
N LEU A 76 11.57 4.71 9.96
CA LEU A 76 10.24 4.17 10.26
C LEU A 76 9.89 2.96 9.39
N ALA A 77 10.54 2.78 8.24
CA ALA A 77 10.34 1.61 7.37
C ALA A 77 10.66 0.30 8.10
N LYS A 78 11.56 0.32 9.08
CA LYS A 78 11.92 -0.85 9.89
C LYS A 78 10.77 -1.38 10.76
N LYS A 79 9.73 -0.58 10.98
CA LYS A 79 8.51 -0.99 11.68
C LYS A 79 7.57 -1.81 10.83
N ILE A 80 7.73 -1.77 9.50
CA ILE A 80 6.80 -2.36 8.54
C ILE A 80 7.26 -3.76 8.19
N TYR A 81 6.40 -4.73 8.49
CA TYR A 81 6.63 -6.15 8.24
C TYR A 81 5.67 -6.62 7.14
N LEU A 82 6.22 -7.11 6.05
CA LEU A 82 5.46 -7.62 4.91
C LEU A 82 5.33 -9.13 5.06
N LEU A 83 4.12 -9.59 5.35
CA LEU A 83 3.83 -11.01 5.56
C LEU A 83 3.65 -11.70 4.19
N GLU A 84 4.74 -12.14 3.61
CA GLU A 84 4.81 -12.53 2.19
C GLU A 84 3.94 -13.73 1.85
N ASP A 85 3.93 -14.78 2.68
CA ASP A 85 3.13 -15.98 2.46
C ASP A 85 1.62 -15.76 2.69
N CYS A 86 1.24 -14.59 3.18
CA CYS A 86 -0.16 -14.16 3.33
C CYS A 86 -0.54 -13.07 2.32
N THR A 87 0.22 -12.93 1.24
CA THR A 87 -0.08 -12.07 0.10
C THR A 87 0.04 -12.86 -1.19
N SER A 88 -0.78 -12.55 -2.18
CA SER A 88 -0.71 -13.19 -3.50
C SER A 88 -0.90 -12.19 -4.63
N PRO A 89 -0.14 -12.33 -5.73
CA PRO A 89 -0.31 -11.48 -6.90
C PRO A 89 -1.55 -11.86 -7.70
N VAL A 90 -1.98 -10.97 -8.58
CA VAL A 90 -3.02 -11.30 -9.56
C VAL A 90 -2.41 -12.21 -10.64
N VAL A 91 -3.00 -13.40 -10.80
CA VAL A 91 -2.61 -14.36 -11.83
C VAL A 91 -3.90 -14.92 -12.48
N ILE A 92 -4.01 -14.75 -13.79
CA ILE A 92 -5.07 -15.36 -14.59
C ILE A 92 -4.36 -16.29 -15.58
N PRO A 93 -4.40 -17.62 -15.38
CA PRO A 93 -3.66 -18.59 -16.21
C PRO A 93 -3.91 -18.38 -17.70
N GLY A 94 -2.81 -18.26 -18.47
CA GLY A 94 -2.88 -18.08 -19.91
C GLY A 94 -3.22 -16.66 -20.40
N ILE A 95 -3.50 -15.71 -19.48
CA ILE A 95 -3.89 -14.34 -19.83
C ILE A 95 -2.92 -13.33 -19.23
N VAL A 96 -2.83 -13.22 -17.90
CA VAL A 96 -1.94 -12.30 -17.20
C VAL A 96 -1.33 -12.96 -15.97
N ASP A 97 -0.11 -12.55 -15.66
CA ASP A 97 0.62 -12.97 -14.46
C ASP A 97 1.43 -11.78 -13.95
N TYR A 98 1.06 -11.25 -12.80
CA TYR A 98 1.71 -10.11 -12.18
C TYR A 98 2.72 -10.51 -11.09
N THR A 99 3.16 -11.77 -11.06
CA THR A 99 4.10 -12.27 -10.05
C THR A 99 5.42 -11.48 -10.06
N GLU A 100 5.99 -11.24 -11.24
CA GLU A 100 7.24 -10.49 -11.36
C GLU A 100 7.11 -9.05 -10.84
N GLN A 101 6.03 -8.37 -11.17
CA GLN A 101 5.76 -7.02 -10.70
C GLN A 101 5.60 -6.98 -9.18
N ALA A 102 4.90 -7.97 -8.62
CA ALA A 102 4.72 -8.07 -7.17
C ALA A 102 6.04 -8.32 -6.46
N ASP A 103 6.87 -9.22 -6.96
CA ASP A 103 8.16 -9.54 -6.39
C ASP A 103 9.14 -8.36 -6.50
N ALA A 104 9.14 -7.66 -7.63
CA ALA A 104 9.93 -6.45 -7.82
C ALA A 104 9.52 -5.34 -6.84
N ALA A 105 8.23 -5.15 -6.62
CA ALA A 105 7.72 -4.16 -5.66
C ALA A 105 8.17 -4.51 -4.23
N PHE A 106 8.03 -5.77 -3.82
CA PHE A 106 8.45 -6.21 -2.48
C PHE A 106 9.97 -6.09 -2.28
N LYS A 107 10.75 -6.38 -3.31
CA LYS A 107 12.20 -6.15 -3.26
C LYS A 107 12.51 -4.68 -3.03
N ARG A 108 11.85 -3.78 -3.74
CA ARG A 108 12.02 -2.33 -3.56
C ARG A 108 11.67 -1.91 -2.13
N PHE A 109 10.61 -2.44 -1.55
CA PHE A 109 10.20 -2.13 -0.18
C PHE A 109 11.23 -2.64 0.83
N THR A 110 11.75 -3.84 0.63
CA THR A 110 12.80 -4.43 1.47
C THR A 110 14.10 -3.61 1.37
N ASP A 111 14.48 -3.18 0.19
CA ASP A 111 15.66 -2.32 -0.03
C ASP A 111 15.50 -0.96 0.67
N ALA A 112 14.28 -0.48 0.84
CA ALA A 112 13.99 0.75 1.57
C ALA A 112 14.03 0.59 3.10
N GLY A 113 14.12 -0.63 3.62
CA GLY A 113 14.24 -0.92 5.05
C GLY A 113 13.07 -1.69 5.65
N MET A 114 12.01 -1.97 4.90
CA MET A 114 10.92 -2.82 5.35
C MET A 114 11.38 -4.28 5.49
N VAL A 115 10.70 -5.04 6.34
CA VAL A 115 11.10 -6.42 6.65
C VAL A 115 10.11 -7.39 6.02
N THR A 116 10.59 -8.29 5.16
CA THR A 116 9.78 -9.37 4.61
C THR A 116 9.85 -10.57 5.53
N VAL A 117 8.71 -11.09 5.94
CA VAL A 117 8.59 -12.22 6.87
C VAL A 117 7.58 -13.25 6.37
N ASN A 118 7.64 -14.45 6.91
CA ASN A 118 6.66 -15.51 6.70
C ASN A 118 5.94 -15.80 8.02
N SER A 119 4.72 -16.27 7.90
CA SER A 119 3.90 -16.64 9.07
C SER A 119 4.49 -17.82 9.86
#